data_369ac4c6e5e924d7d06070d13d3e5ef8
#
_entry.id   369ac4c6e5e924d7d06070d13d3e5ef8
#
_cell.length_a   1.000
_cell.length_b   1.000
_cell.length_c   1.000
_cell.angle_alpha   90.00
_cell.angle_beta   90.00
_cell.angle_gamma   90.00
#
_symmetry.space_group_name_H-M   'P 1'
#
loop_
_entity.id
_entity.type
_entity.pdbx_description
1 polymer ?
#
loop_
_entity_poly.entity_id
_entity_poly.type
_entity_poly.pdbx_seq_one_letter_code
_entity_poly.pdbx_strand_id
1 'polypeptide(L)'
;MIYSLDITAELIFQILRILLSVSLFFVWVVRYDNIVKEFKNDYNLPDWLRDLVGIIKLSCAGMILTNDIQLQIVSLGAIALLMCAAVLTHIKIKNPIKKMIPAITLLGFCLFMLFLV
;
A
#
# COMPACT_ATOMS: atom_id res chain seq x y z
N MET A 1 15.78 11.62 -2.53
CA MET A 1 15.56 11.78 -1.11
C MET A 1 15.63 13.23 -0.70
N ILE A 2 15.02 13.55 0.40
CA ILE A 2 14.87 14.92 0.86
C ILE A 2 15.91 15.38 1.86
N TYR A 3 17.00 14.70 1.93
CA TYR A 3 18.05 15.02 2.89
C TYR A 3 18.50 16.46 2.82
N SER A 4 18.30 17.10 1.72
CA SER A 4 18.70 18.51 1.58
C SER A 4 17.69 19.45 2.23
N LEU A 5 16.51 18.96 2.61
CA LEU A 5 15.48 19.82 3.14
C LEU A 5 15.64 20.09 4.63
N ASP A 6 15.35 19.11 5.46
CA ASP A 6 15.52 19.24 6.87
C ASP A 6 15.27 17.92 7.59
N ILE A 7 15.58 17.90 8.88
CA ILE A 7 15.40 16.73 9.73
C ILE A 7 13.93 16.42 9.91
N THR A 8 13.06 17.42 9.89
CA THR A 8 11.62 17.24 10.09
C THR A 8 11.02 16.42 8.95
N ALA A 9 11.35 16.77 7.70
CA ALA A 9 10.85 16.06 6.53
C ALA A 9 11.36 14.62 6.51
N GLU A 10 12.62 14.40 6.88
CA GLU A 10 13.17 13.06 6.95
C GLU A 10 12.49 12.24 8.04
N LEU A 11 12.22 12.84 9.18
CA LEU A 11 11.54 12.17 10.28
C LEU A 11 10.12 11.78 9.87
N ILE A 12 9.41 12.66 9.16
CA ILE A 12 8.08 12.36 8.64
C ILE A 12 8.14 11.15 7.69
N PHE A 13 9.12 11.11 6.80
CA PHE A 13 9.29 9.99 5.89
C PHE A 13 9.51 8.68 6.67
N GLN A 14 10.35 8.68 7.69
CA GLN A 14 10.61 7.50 8.50
C GLN A 14 9.36 7.01 9.21
N ILE A 15 8.59 7.92 9.78
CA ILE A 15 7.33 7.56 10.46
C ILE A 15 6.35 6.97 9.46
N LEU A 16 6.18 7.59 8.30
CA LEU A 16 5.23 7.13 7.31
C LEU A 16 5.60 5.76 6.73
N ARG A 17 6.88 5.50 6.51
CA ARG A 17 7.26 4.18 5.97
C ARG A 17 6.99 3.06 6.98
N ILE A 18 7.19 3.31 8.27
CA ILE A 18 6.87 2.33 9.30
C ILE A 18 5.36 2.12 9.36
N LEU A 19 4.58 3.18 9.35
CA LEU A 19 3.12 3.07 9.36
C LEU A 19 2.60 2.33 8.13
N LEU A 20 3.13 2.62 6.97
CA LEU A 20 2.73 1.95 5.73
C LEU A 20 3.04 0.45 5.80
N SER A 21 4.25 0.11 6.23
CA SER A 21 4.69 -1.28 6.32
C SER A 21 3.83 -2.06 7.31
N VAL A 22 3.58 -1.50 8.49
CA VAL A 22 2.75 -2.13 9.51
C VAL A 22 1.31 -2.28 9.03
N SER A 23 0.78 -1.28 8.34
CA SER A 23 -0.58 -1.33 7.80
C SER A 23 -0.74 -2.45 6.78
N LEU A 24 0.21 -2.58 5.86
CA LEU A 24 0.18 -3.64 4.85
C LEU A 24 0.26 -5.02 5.50
N PHE A 25 1.16 -5.16 6.47
CA PHE A 25 1.31 -6.42 7.19
C PHE A 25 0.02 -6.77 7.93
N PHE A 26 -0.56 -5.79 8.64
CA PHE A 26 -1.80 -6.02 9.38
C PHE A 26 -2.92 -6.50 8.47
N VAL A 27 -3.13 -5.83 7.35
CA VAL A 27 -4.22 -6.16 6.42
C VAL A 27 -4.03 -7.56 5.84
N TRP A 28 -2.81 -7.89 5.41
CA TRP A 28 -2.58 -9.12 4.66
C TRP A 28 -2.24 -10.33 5.53
N VAL A 29 -2.00 -10.14 6.82
CA VAL A 29 -1.73 -11.25 7.75
C VAL A 29 -2.88 -11.36 8.75
N VAL A 30 -3.16 -10.28 9.47
CA VAL A 30 -4.17 -10.33 10.55
C VAL A 30 -5.58 -10.40 9.98
N ARG A 31 -5.85 -9.63 8.92
CA ARG A 31 -7.18 -9.57 8.30
C ARG A 31 -7.30 -10.45 7.06
N TYR A 32 -6.46 -11.45 6.93
CA TYR A 32 -6.42 -12.28 5.73
C TYR A 32 -7.79 -12.92 5.41
N ASP A 33 -8.51 -13.41 6.42
CA ASP A 33 -9.80 -14.03 6.19
C ASP A 33 -10.81 -13.05 5.57
N ASN A 34 -10.76 -11.79 5.98
CA ASN A 34 -11.61 -10.75 5.40
C ASN A 34 -11.26 -10.51 3.93
N ILE A 35 -9.97 -10.52 3.61
CA ILE A 35 -9.50 -10.34 2.23
C ILE A 35 -9.95 -11.49 1.35
N VAL A 36 -9.89 -12.72 1.84
CA VAL A 36 -10.37 -13.89 1.10
C VAL A 36 -11.83 -13.72 0.72
N LYS A 37 -12.65 -13.31 1.69
CA LYS A 37 -14.08 -13.09 1.45
C LYS A 37 -14.32 -11.94 0.47
N GLU A 38 -13.59 -10.85 0.60
CA GLU A 38 -13.75 -9.70 -0.28
C GLU A 38 -13.40 -10.04 -1.73
N PHE A 39 -12.29 -10.72 -1.95
CA PHE A 39 -11.87 -11.10 -3.31
C PHE A 39 -12.85 -12.07 -3.93
N LYS A 40 -13.36 -13.02 -3.16
CA LYS A 40 -14.27 -14.03 -3.68
C LYS A 40 -15.67 -13.47 -3.90
N ASN A 41 -16.22 -12.77 -2.93
CA ASN A 41 -17.62 -12.38 -2.91
C ASN A 41 -17.87 -10.99 -3.48
N ASP A 42 -17.00 -10.02 -3.12
CA ASP A 42 -17.21 -8.62 -3.50
C ASP A 42 -16.56 -8.30 -4.83
N TYR A 43 -15.30 -8.69 -5.02
CA TYR A 43 -14.56 -8.36 -6.24
C TYR A 43 -14.71 -9.40 -7.32
N ASN A 44 -15.09 -10.61 -6.96
CA ASN A 44 -15.21 -11.74 -7.89
C ASN A 44 -13.89 -11.96 -8.65
N LEU A 45 -12.79 -11.94 -7.92
CA LEU A 45 -11.46 -12.13 -8.47
C LEU A 45 -10.92 -13.51 -8.08
N PRO A 46 -10.04 -14.09 -8.91
CA PRO A 46 -9.51 -15.43 -8.64
C PRO A 46 -8.53 -15.45 -7.48
N ASP A 47 -8.39 -16.62 -6.87
CA ASP A 47 -7.53 -16.81 -5.70
C ASP A 47 -6.05 -16.51 -6.02
N TRP A 48 -5.59 -16.89 -7.22
CA TRP A 48 -4.19 -16.65 -7.59
C TRP A 48 -3.86 -15.16 -7.63
N LEU A 49 -4.82 -14.32 -8.03
CA LEU A 49 -4.61 -12.88 -8.08
C LEU A 49 -4.53 -12.31 -6.66
N ARG A 50 -5.37 -12.79 -5.75
CA ARG A 50 -5.31 -12.41 -4.35
C ARG A 50 -3.93 -12.72 -3.77
N ASP A 51 -3.45 -13.92 -3.98
CA ASP A 51 -2.16 -14.34 -3.44
C ASP A 51 -1.02 -13.55 -4.05
N LEU A 52 -1.06 -13.29 -5.35
CA LEU A 52 -0.05 -12.49 -6.03
C LEU A 52 0.01 -11.07 -5.47
N VAL A 53 -1.14 -10.43 -5.32
CA VAL A 53 -1.21 -9.07 -4.75
C VAL A 53 -0.68 -9.05 -3.32
N GLY A 54 -1.03 -10.05 -2.52
CA GLY A 54 -0.55 -10.15 -1.15
C GLY A 54 0.96 -10.31 -1.07
N ILE A 55 1.53 -11.18 -1.91
CA ILE A 55 2.97 -11.40 -1.96
C ILE A 55 3.69 -10.10 -2.34
N ILE A 56 3.21 -9.41 -3.36
CA ILE A 56 3.81 -8.15 -3.80
C ILE A 56 3.75 -7.10 -2.69
N LYS A 57 2.59 -6.94 -2.05
CA LYS A 57 2.43 -5.95 -0.99
C LYS A 57 3.31 -6.25 0.22
N LEU A 58 3.37 -7.50 0.66
CA LEU A 58 4.21 -7.87 1.79
C LEU A 58 5.70 -7.74 1.46
N SER A 59 6.09 -8.09 0.24
CA SER A 59 7.46 -7.88 -0.21
C SER A 59 7.82 -6.40 -0.21
N CYS A 60 6.93 -5.55 -0.70
CA CYS A 60 7.14 -4.11 -0.69
C CYS A 60 7.18 -3.56 0.74
N ALA A 61 6.39 -4.09 1.64
CA ALA A 61 6.43 -3.70 3.05
C ALA A 61 7.82 -3.95 3.65
N GLY A 62 8.45 -5.07 3.31
CA GLY A 62 9.82 -5.33 3.73
C GLY A 62 10.83 -4.43 3.04
N MET A 63 10.69 -4.23 1.73
CA MET A 63 11.63 -3.42 0.96
C MET A 63 11.63 -1.96 1.37
N ILE A 64 10.46 -1.42 1.75
CA ILE A 64 10.38 -0.01 2.15
C ILE A 64 11.09 0.28 3.46
N LEU A 65 11.32 -0.74 4.27
CA LEU A 65 12.03 -0.60 5.53
C LEU A 65 13.55 -0.64 5.36
N THR A 66 14.04 -0.93 4.15
CA THR A 66 15.47 -0.90 3.88
C THR A 66 15.96 0.54 3.75
N ASN A 67 17.27 0.73 3.82
CA ASN A 67 17.87 2.04 3.65
C ASN A 67 18.29 2.31 2.20
N ASP A 68 17.95 1.41 1.27
CA ASP A 68 18.25 1.58 -0.14
C ASP A 68 17.16 2.41 -0.80
N ILE A 69 17.53 3.57 -1.29
CA ILE A 69 16.56 4.51 -1.87
C ILE A 69 15.89 3.95 -3.13
N GLN A 70 16.61 3.16 -3.93
CA GLN A 70 16.00 2.56 -5.11
C GLN A 70 14.93 1.54 -4.74
N LEU A 71 15.20 0.72 -3.74
CA LEU A 71 14.21 -0.22 -3.24
C LEU A 71 13.00 0.50 -2.66
N GLN A 72 13.23 1.61 -1.96
CA GLN A 72 12.12 2.41 -1.43
C GLN A 72 11.25 2.98 -2.54
N ILE A 73 11.86 3.53 -3.58
CA ILE A 73 11.13 4.11 -4.71
C ILE A 73 10.35 3.03 -5.44
N VAL A 74 10.96 1.90 -5.72
CA VAL A 74 10.29 0.78 -6.41
C VAL A 74 9.12 0.27 -5.58
N SER A 75 9.31 0.12 -4.27
CA SER A 75 8.25 -0.33 -3.37
C SER A 75 7.08 0.64 -3.33
N LEU A 76 7.36 1.93 -3.20
CA LEU A 76 6.31 2.95 -3.16
C LEU A 76 5.54 2.99 -4.49
N GLY A 77 6.26 2.90 -5.60
CA GLY A 77 5.62 2.87 -6.91
C GLY A 77 4.73 1.66 -7.10
N ALA A 78 5.21 0.48 -6.69
CA ALA A 78 4.43 -0.75 -6.81
C ALA A 78 3.19 -0.70 -5.91
N ILE A 79 3.32 -0.23 -4.67
CA ILE A 79 2.19 -0.12 -3.76
C ILE A 79 1.18 0.90 -4.29
N ALA A 80 1.65 2.04 -4.79
CA ALA A 80 0.78 3.06 -5.35
C ALA A 80 -0.01 2.52 -6.53
N LEU A 81 0.64 1.76 -7.41
CA LEU A 81 -0.04 1.15 -8.55
C LEU A 81 -1.11 0.15 -8.10
N LEU A 82 -0.80 -0.68 -7.12
CA LEU A 82 -1.77 -1.63 -6.57
C LEU A 82 -2.93 -0.92 -5.88
N MET A 83 -2.67 0.19 -5.19
CA MET A 83 -3.74 0.97 -4.56
C MET A 83 -4.63 1.65 -5.59
N CYS A 84 -4.07 2.11 -6.70
CA CYS A 84 -4.87 2.61 -7.81
C CYS A 84 -5.78 1.53 -8.36
N ALA A 85 -5.26 0.32 -8.54
CA ALA A 85 -6.05 -0.81 -8.98
C ALA A 85 -7.16 -1.14 -7.98
N ALA A 86 -6.86 -1.05 -6.68
CA ALA A 86 -7.85 -1.29 -5.64
C ALA A 86 -8.97 -0.26 -5.69
N VAL A 87 -8.64 1.02 -5.84
CA VAL A 87 -9.65 2.08 -5.96
C VAL A 87 -10.52 1.86 -7.19
N LEU A 88 -9.91 1.52 -8.32
CA LEU A 88 -10.66 1.23 -9.55
C LEU A 88 -11.59 0.03 -9.37
N THR A 89 -11.13 -1.00 -8.66
CA THR A 89 -11.97 -2.17 -8.36
C THR A 89 -13.18 -1.79 -7.51
N HIS A 90 -12.97 -0.97 -6.48
CA HIS A 90 -14.09 -0.50 -5.66
C HIS A 90 -15.09 0.32 -6.47
N ILE A 91 -14.62 1.16 -7.38
CA ILE A 91 -15.48 1.94 -8.25
C ILE A 91 -16.26 1.02 -9.18
N LYS A 92 -15.58 0.01 -9.75
CA LYS A 92 -16.20 -0.92 -10.68
C LYS A 92 -17.36 -1.68 -10.05
N ILE A 93 -17.21 -2.13 -8.80
CA ILE A 93 -18.25 -2.88 -8.11
C ILE A 93 -19.21 -1.97 -7.34
N LYS A 94 -19.08 -0.66 -7.52
CA LYS A 94 -19.96 0.36 -6.93
C LYS A 94 -19.98 0.32 -5.41
N ASN A 95 -18.85 0.06 -4.80
CA ASN A 95 -18.72 0.14 -3.35
C ASN A 95 -18.87 1.58 -2.88
N PRO A 96 -19.42 1.80 -1.68
CA PRO A 96 -19.47 3.15 -1.12
C PRO A 96 -18.07 3.68 -0.82
N ILE A 97 -17.92 4.99 -0.85
CA ILE A 97 -16.65 5.67 -0.59
C ILE A 97 -16.02 5.20 0.72
N LYS A 98 -16.84 4.90 1.72
CA LYS A 98 -16.38 4.43 3.03
C LYS A 98 -15.48 3.20 2.93
N LYS A 99 -15.79 2.29 2.00
CA LYS A 99 -14.96 1.09 1.78
C LYS A 99 -13.68 1.38 1.01
N MET A 100 -13.63 2.50 0.29
CA MET A 100 -12.44 2.91 -0.46
C MET A 100 -11.43 3.69 0.38
N ILE A 101 -11.83 4.19 1.54
CA ILE A 101 -10.99 5.06 2.36
C ILE A 101 -9.62 4.45 2.67
N PRO A 102 -9.48 3.18 3.07
CA PRO A 102 -8.16 2.61 3.33
C PRO A 102 -7.25 2.64 2.10
N ALA A 103 -7.78 2.29 0.93
CA ALA A 103 -6.98 2.29 -0.30
C ALA A 103 -6.57 3.71 -0.69
N ILE A 104 -7.49 4.67 -0.57
CA ILE A 104 -7.21 6.07 -0.88
C ILE A 104 -6.17 6.63 0.09
N THR A 105 -6.29 6.31 1.37
CA THR A 105 -5.36 6.77 2.40
C THR A 105 -3.95 6.25 2.13
N LEU A 106 -3.80 4.96 1.85
CA LEU A 106 -2.50 4.37 1.57
C LEU A 106 -1.93 4.90 0.27
N LEU A 107 -2.76 5.10 -0.75
CA LEU A 107 -2.33 5.71 -1.99
C LEU A 107 -1.78 7.12 -1.73
N GLY A 108 -2.49 7.91 -0.93
CA GLY A 108 -2.04 9.24 -0.57
C GLY A 108 -0.69 9.22 0.16
N PHE A 109 -0.51 8.28 1.09
CA PHE A 109 0.76 8.12 1.78
C PHE A 109 1.89 7.80 0.79
N CYS A 110 1.65 6.87 -0.13
CA CYS A 110 2.67 6.49 -1.12
C CYS A 110 3.05 7.67 -2.01
N LEU A 111 2.08 8.41 -2.50
CA LEU A 111 2.34 9.57 -3.36
C LEU A 111 3.07 10.67 -2.60
N PHE A 112 2.70 10.93 -1.36
CA PHE A 112 3.38 11.91 -0.53
C PHE A 112 4.83 11.50 -0.26
N MET A 113 5.06 10.24 0.07
CA MET A 113 6.40 9.73 0.32
C MET A 113 7.26 9.78 -0.95
N LEU A 114 6.68 9.48 -2.12
CA LEU A 114 7.38 9.61 -3.39
C LEU A 114 7.75 11.06 -3.67
N PHE A 115 6.90 11.98 -3.28
CA PHE A 115 7.20 13.41 -3.41
C PHE A 115 8.39 13.81 -2.52
N LEU A 116 8.49 13.21 -1.34
CA LEU A 116 9.59 13.50 -0.42
C LEU A 116 10.92 12.90 -0.83
N VAL A 117 10.90 11.87 -1.66
CA VAL A 117 12.13 11.17 -2.06
C VAL A 117 12.94 11.91 -3.13
#